data_0c3f9935aabc2bf001fb406dea960e2a
#
_entry.id   0c3f9935aabc2bf001fb406dea960e2a
#
_cell.length_a   1.000
_cell.length_b   1.000
_cell.length_c   1.000
_cell.angle_alpha   90.00
_cell.angle_beta   90.00
_cell.angle_gamma   90.00
#
_symmetry.space_group_name_H-M   'P 1'
#
loop_
_entity.id
_entity.type
_entity.pdbx_description
1 polymer ?
#
loop_
_entity_poly.entity_id
_entity_poly.type
_entity_poly.pdbx_seq_one_letter_code
_entity_poly.pdbx_strand_id
1 'polypeptide(L)'
;MIETALLYFFAAASVGSAVAMLLTRHPMRVALALVTAMLSLAGIYALLGMHAIAVFQVLIYVGAVMVFMVYVIMLIDTRDRAFARFGKFALPGGIGLVALAFVFGYALAGDEAPAARSRDFGVQAFSEAFLNEYWLYFELVSVLLVAAVVAAIAVVKTAGTRRG
;
A
#
# COMPACT_ATOMS: atom_id res chain seq x y z
N MET A 1 -13.34 15.35 -19.25
CA MET A 1 -12.53 16.47 -18.76
C MET A 1 -12.40 16.46 -17.22
N ILE A 2 -13.49 16.36 -16.46
CA ILE A 2 -13.44 16.32 -14.97
C ILE A 2 -12.73 15.07 -14.47
N GLU A 3 -13.01 13.90 -15.03
CA GLU A 3 -12.35 12.63 -14.64
C GLU A 3 -10.85 12.66 -14.86
N THR A 4 -10.40 13.20 -15.97
CA THR A 4 -8.97 13.34 -16.28
C THR A 4 -8.28 14.31 -15.32
N ALA A 5 -8.94 15.42 -14.98
CA ALA A 5 -8.41 16.37 -14.00
C ALA A 5 -8.31 15.77 -12.60
N LEU A 6 -9.32 15.00 -12.17
CA LEU A 6 -9.29 14.26 -10.90
C LEU A 6 -8.21 13.19 -10.88
N LEU A 7 -8.00 12.48 -11.99
CA LEU A 7 -6.93 11.49 -12.10
C LEU A 7 -5.55 12.12 -11.91
N TYR A 8 -5.28 13.25 -12.58
CA TYR A 8 -4.03 13.99 -12.39
C TYR A 8 -3.87 14.53 -10.96
N PHE A 9 -4.97 14.97 -10.35
CA PHE A 9 -4.95 15.43 -8.96
C PHE A 9 -4.56 14.29 -8.00
N PHE A 10 -5.18 13.11 -8.10
CA PHE A 10 -4.84 11.98 -7.25
C PHE A 10 -3.45 11.43 -7.54
N ALA A 11 -3.02 11.41 -8.80
CA ALA A 11 -1.66 11.03 -9.17
C ALA A 11 -0.62 11.97 -8.55
N ALA A 12 -0.83 13.27 -8.66
CA ALA A 12 0.04 14.28 -8.06
C ALA A 12 0.04 14.19 -6.52
N ALA A 13 -1.11 13.94 -5.90
CA ALA A 13 -1.22 13.76 -4.45
C ALA A 13 -0.47 12.49 -3.98
N SER A 14 -0.54 11.39 -4.75
CA SER A 14 0.20 10.16 -4.47
C SER A 14 1.71 10.37 -4.55
N VAL A 15 2.20 11.00 -5.60
CA VAL A 15 3.63 11.31 -5.76
C VAL A 15 4.09 12.31 -4.71
N GLY A 16 3.30 13.37 -4.44
CA GLY A 16 3.61 14.37 -3.43
C GLY A 16 3.72 13.77 -2.03
N SER A 17 2.82 12.87 -1.66
CA SER A 17 2.88 12.17 -0.38
C SER A 17 4.07 11.21 -0.29
N ALA A 18 4.44 10.53 -1.38
CA ALA A 18 5.63 9.68 -1.44
C ALA A 18 6.92 10.53 -1.23
N VAL A 19 7.02 11.68 -1.87
CA VAL A 19 8.12 12.63 -1.66
C VAL A 19 8.14 13.15 -0.22
N ALA A 20 6.98 13.49 0.35
CA ALA A 20 6.86 13.92 1.74
C ALA A 20 7.36 12.85 2.74
N MET A 21 7.12 11.56 2.45
CA MET A 21 7.66 10.45 3.25
C MET A 21 9.20 10.45 3.27
N LEU A 22 9.84 10.68 2.12
CA LEU A 22 11.31 10.69 2.00
C LEU A 22 11.94 11.89 2.73
N LEU A 23 11.26 13.03 2.73
CA LEU A 23 11.76 14.27 3.36
C LEU A 23 11.53 14.30 4.88
N THR A 24 10.58 13.50 5.38
CA THR A 24 10.16 13.55 6.78
C THR A 24 10.93 12.54 7.62
N ARG A 25 11.50 13.01 8.74
CA ARG A 25 12.24 12.16 9.69
C ARG A 25 11.39 11.63 10.85
N HIS A 26 10.19 12.13 11.03
CA HIS A 26 9.29 11.74 12.11
C HIS A 26 8.40 10.56 11.70
N PRO A 27 8.45 9.41 12.40
CA PRO A 27 7.69 8.22 12.03
C PRO A 27 6.19 8.46 11.88
N MET A 28 5.59 9.25 12.79
CA MET A 28 4.17 9.60 12.71
C MET A 28 3.80 10.39 11.45
N ARG A 29 4.64 11.33 11.04
CA ARG A 29 4.41 12.10 9.80
C ARG A 29 4.57 11.24 8.56
N VAL A 30 5.52 10.30 8.59
CA VAL A 30 5.70 9.31 7.52
C VAL A 30 4.46 8.42 7.40
N ALA A 31 3.92 7.94 8.52
CA ALA A 31 2.70 7.14 8.52
C ALA A 31 1.49 7.92 7.97
N LEU A 32 1.32 9.19 8.34
CA LEU A 32 0.25 10.05 7.80
C LEU A 32 0.42 10.30 6.28
N ALA A 33 1.64 10.52 5.82
CA ALA A 33 1.92 10.68 4.40
C ALA A 33 1.63 9.38 3.63
N LEU A 34 1.92 8.20 4.22
CA LEU A 34 1.58 6.91 3.64
C LEU A 34 0.06 6.69 3.55
N VAL A 35 -0.70 7.06 4.58
CA VAL A 35 -2.18 7.04 4.54
C VAL A 35 -2.70 7.90 3.38
N THR A 36 -2.15 9.10 3.20
CA THR A 36 -2.54 10.01 2.11
C THR A 36 -2.23 9.39 0.74
N ALA A 37 -1.07 8.74 0.59
CA ALA A 37 -0.71 8.01 -0.64
C ALA A 37 -1.71 6.89 -0.94
N MET A 38 -2.06 6.09 0.08
CA MET A 38 -3.00 4.96 -0.07
C MET A 38 -4.41 5.42 -0.43
N LEU A 39 -4.90 6.53 0.17
CA LEU A 39 -6.17 7.14 -0.19
C LEU A 39 -6.17 7.68 -1.62
N SER A 40 -5.07 8.29 -2.05
CA SER A 40 -4.92 8.77 -3.42
C SER A 40 -4.97 7.62 -4.43
N LEU A 41 -4.32 6.49 -4.13
CA LEU A 41 -4.40 5.27 -4.94
C LEU A 41 -5.82 4.72 -5.02
N ALA A 42 -6.56 4.71 -3.91
CA ALA A 42 -7.96 4.28 -3.92
C ALA A 42 -8.82 5.19 -4.82
N GLY A 43 -8.56 6.50 -4.82
CA GLY A 43 -9.20 7.45 -5.72
C GLY A 43 -8.90 7.15 -7.20
N ILE A 44 -7.65 6.80 -7.53
CA ILE A 44 -7.26 6.39 -8.88
C ILE A 44 -7.99 5.11 -9.30
N TYR A 45 -8.05 4.09 -8.44
CA TYR A 45 -8.78 2.85 -8.73
C TYR A 45 -10.28 3.09 -8.95
N ALA A 46 -10.90 3.97 -8.17
CA ALA A 46 -12.30 4.35 -8.34
C ALA A 46 -12.55 5.03 -9.70
N LEU A 47 -11.65 5.94 -10.12
CA LEU A 47 -11.74 6.62 -11.42
C LEU A 47 -11.51 5.68 -12.61
N LEU A 48 -10.73 4.62 -12.41
CA LEU A 48 -10.49 3.57 -13.40
C LEU A 48 -11.64 2.54 -13.50
N GLY A 49 -12.75 2.73 -12.76
CA GLY A 49 -13.87 1.79 -12.72
C GLY A 49 -13.64 0.53 -11.88
N MET A 50 -12.49 0.43 -11.20
CA MET A 50 -12.15 -0.71 -10.33
C MET A 50 -12.71 -0.52 -8.91
N HIS A 51 -14.01 -0.40 -8.77
CA HIS A 51 -14.68 -0.02 -7.53
C HIS A 51 -14.42 -1.01 -6.39
N ALA A 52 -14.44 -2.32 -6.68
CA ALA A 52 -14.15 -3.34 -5.67
C ALA A 52 -12.73 -3.19 -5.09
N ILE A 53 -11.73 -2.96 -5.94
CA ILE A 53 -10.34 -2.78 -5.54
C ILE A 53 -10.18 -1.48 -4.75
N ALA A 54 -10.84 -0.40 -5.15
CA ALA A 54 -10.83 0.87 -4.43
C ALA A 54 -11.38 0.71 -3.00
N VAL A 55 -12.47 -0.02 -2.82
CA VAL A 55 -13.06 -0.30 -1.50
C VAL A 55 -12.11 -1.14 -0.65
N PHE A 56 -11.53 -2.21 -1.20
CA PHE A 56 -10.56 -3.03 -0.48
C PHE A 56 -9.29 -2.25 -0.11
N GLN A 57 -8.82 -1.35 -0.98
CA GLN A 57 -7.70 -0.46 -0.69
C GLN A 57 -7.97 0.39 0.57
N VAL A 58 -9.14 0.98 0.68
CA VAL A 58 -9.48 1.79 1.85
C VAL A 58 -9.72 0.93 3.08
N LEU A 59 -10.52 -0.13 2.95
CA LEU A 59 -10.94 -0.94 4.09
C LEU A 59 -9.79 -1.71 4.72
N ILE A 60 -8.99 -2.39 3.90
CA ILE A 60 -7.92 -3.27 4.37
C ILE A 60 -6.63 -2.48 4.59
N TYR A 61 -6.14 -1.75 3.57
CA TYR A 61 -4.85 -1.08 3.68
C TYR A 61 -4.91 0.15 4.58
N VAL A 62 -5.88 1.04 4.38
CA VAL A 62 -5.98 2.25 5.20
C VAL A 62 -6.62 1.94 6.55
N GLY A 63 -7.73 1.18 6.57
CA GLY A 63 -8.51 0.92 7.78
C GLY A 63 -7.83 -0.07 8.73
N ALA A 64 -7.36 -1.22 8.26
CA ALA A 64 -6.79 -2.24 9.14
C ALA A 64 -5.27 -2.12 9.25
N VAL A 65 -4.55 -2.21 8.13
CA VAL A 65 -3.09 -2.31 8.14
C VAL A 65 -2.44 -1.03 8.62
N MET A 66 -2.86 0.13 8.11
CA MET A 66 -2.24 1.40 8.49
C MET A 66 -2.57 1.83 9.90
N VAL A 67 -3.80 1.60 10.36
CA VAL A 67 -4.18 1.87 11.76
C VAL A 67 -3.34 1.02 12.72
N PHE A 68 -3.16 -0.27 12.40
CA PHE A 68 -2.28 -1.15 13.17
C PHE A 68 -0.82 -0.68 13.15
N MET A 69 -0.31 -0.27 11.97
CA MET A 69 1.06 0.23 11.82
C MET A 69 1.29 1.51 12.63
N VAL A 70 0.35 2.46 12.59
CA VAL A 70 0.40 3.69 13.39
C VAL A 70 0.43 3.35 14.88
N TYR A 71 -0.40 2.41 15.32
CA TYR A 71 -0.40 1.95 16.71
C TYR A 71 0.96 1.36 17.13
N VAL A 72 1.56 0.51 16.28
CA VAL A 72 2.89 -0.06 16.53
C VAL A 72 3.96 1.03 16.60
N ILE A 73 3.93 2.00 15.68
CA ILE A 73 4.88 3.13 15.67
C ILE A 73 4.76 3.98 16.94
N MET A 74 3.56 4.16 17.47
CA MET A 74 3.36 4.88 18.74
C MET A 74 3.89 4.11 19.94
N LEU A 75 3.92 2.77 19.88
CA LEU A 75 4.39 1.93 20.97
C LEU A 75 5.91 1.80 21.01
N ILE A 76 6.58 2.00 19.87
CA ILE A 76 8.04 1.94 19.78
C ILE A 76 8.65 3.27 20.22
N ASP A 77 9.49 3.25 21.24
CA ASP A 77 10.27 4.42 21.65
C ASP A 77 11.36 4.70 20.60
N THR A 78 11.12 5.68 19.74
CA THR A 78 12.01 6.06 18.63
C THR A 78 13.18 6.96 19.06
N ARG A 79 13.49 7.04 20.35
CA ARG A 79 14.60 7.87 20.85
C ARG A 79 15.98 7.35 20.49
N ASP A 80 16.09 6.11 20.06
CA ASP A 80 17.37 5.55 19.63
C ASP A 80 17.80 6.09 18.26
N ARG A 81 19.01 6.63 18.23
CA ARG A 81 19.69 7.35 17.13
C ARG A 81 19.99 6.50 15.88
N ALA A 82 19.29 5.40 15.65
CA ALA A 82 19.51 4.51 14.49
C ALA A 82 19.19 5.17 13.15
N PHE A 83 18.44 6.27 13.13
CA PHE A 83 18.04 6.98 11.90
C PHE A 83 19.12 7.90 11.29
N ALA A 84 20.29 8.05 11.95
CA ALA A 84 21.35 8.94 11.44
C ALA A 84 22.12 8.40 10.21
N ARG A 85 21.84 7.17 9.77
CA ARG A 85 22.60 6.48 8.70
C ARG A 85 22.01 6.60 7.31
N PHE A 86 20.90 7.31 7.16
CA PHE A 86 20.16 7.42 5.87
C PHE A 86 20.90 8.27 4.81
N GLY A 87 21.86 9.09 5.18
CA GLY A 87 22.59 9.97 4.25
C GLY A 87 23.44 9.23 3.20
N LYS A 88 23.88 7.99 3.48
CA LYS A 88 24.72 7.22 2.56
C LYS A 88 23.92 6.44 1.50
N PHE A 89 22.64 6.19 1.73
CA PHE A 89 21.76 5.46 0.82
C PHE A 89 20.84 6.37 -0.02
N ALA A 90 20.80 7.67 0.26
CA ALA A 90 19.96 8.62 -0.47
C ALA A 90 20.40 8.73 -1.95
N LEU A 91 21.69 8.68 -2.21
CA LEU A 91 22.23 8.76 -3.58
C LEU A 91 21.88 7.53 -4.44
N PRO A 92 22.17 6.27 -4.01
CA PRO A 92 21.79 5.10 -4.78
C PRO A 92 20.27 4.91 -4.86
N GLY A 93 19.51 5.29 -3.81
CA GLY A 93 18.05 5.26 -3.84
C GLY A 93 17.46 6.25 -4.84
N GLY A 94 18.01 7.45 -4.92
CA GLY A 94 17.62 8.46 -5.92
C GLY A 94 17.90 8.01 -7.36
N ILE A 95 19.07 7.42 -7.60
CA ILE A 95 19.43 6.85 -8.92
C ILE A 95 18.47 5.72 -9.30
N GLY A 96 18.14 4.83 -8.36
CA GLY A 96 17.18 3.75 -8.58
C GLY A 96 15.79 4.26 -8.94
N LEU A 97 15.33 5.31 -8.30
CA LEU A 97 14.03 5.93 -8.55
C LEU A 97 13.98 6.60 -9.93
N VAL A 98 15.04 7.30 -10.32
CA VAL A 98 15.17 7.91 -11.66
C VAL A 98 15.23 6.83 -12.73
N ALA A 99 15.99 5.75 -12.51
CA ALA A 99 16.08 4.62 -13.45
C ALA A 99 14.70 3.94 -13.60
N LEU A 100 13.98 3.71 -12.51
CA LEU A 100 12.63 3.15 -12.55
C LEU A 100 11.65 4.06 -13.30
N ALA A 101 11.69 5.37 -13.03
CA ALA A 101 10.87 6.35 -13.74
C ALA A 101 11.18 6.40 -15.23
N PHE A 102 12.46 6.27 -15.61
CA PHE A 102 12.89 6.23 -17.00
C PHE A 102 12.41 4.97 -17.72
N VAL A 103 12.57 3.78 -17.08
CA VAL A 103 12.07 2.50 -17.63
C VAL A 103 10.55 2.54 -17.80
N PHE A 104 9.83 3.08 -16.81
CA PHE A 104 8.38 3.20 -16.86
C PHE A 104 7.95 4.21 -17.93
N GLY A 105 8.63 5.34 -18.05
CA GLY A 105 8.38 6.33 -19.10
C GLY A 105 8.64 5.77 -20.51
N TYR A 106 9.70 4.99 -20.67
CA TYR A 106 10.01 4.30 -21.92
C TYR A 106 8.96 3.23 -22.27
N ALA A 107 8.51 2.46 -21.28
CA ALA A 107 7.44 1.48 -21.47
C ALA A 107 6.09 2.10 -21.85
N LEU A 108 5.81 3.30 -21.36
CA LEU A 108 4.59 4.07 -21.74
C LEU A 108 4.73 4.78 -23.09
N ALA A 109 5.95 5.08 -23.55
CA ALA A 109 6.20 5.70 -24.84
C ALA A 109 6.24 4.69 -26.02
N GLY A 110 6.39 3.40 -25.71
CA GLY A 110 6.29 2.31 -26.68
C GLY A 110 4.82 2.00 -27.00
N ASP A 111 4.48 2.09 -28.28
CA ASP A 111 3.23 1.82 -28.97
C ASP A 111 2.00 1.32 -28.18
N GLU A 112 0.88 2.04 -28.43
CA GLU A 112 -0.53 1.65 -28.25
C GLU A 112 -0.76 0.52 -27.22
N ALA A 113 -0.86 0.94 -25.94
CA ALA A 113 -1.47 0.06 -24.96
C ALA A 113 -2.80 -0.44 -25.56
N PRO A 114 -2.98 -1.76 -25.74
CA PRO A 114 -4.23 -2.28 -26.26
C PRO A 114 -5.33 -1.69 -25.38
N ALA A 115 -6.27 -0.99 -26.02
CA ALA A 115 -7.35 -0.32 -25.33
C ALA A 115 -7.89 -1.29 -24.27
N ALA A 116 -7.54 -1.04 -23.02
CA ALA A 116 -8.00 -1.86 -21.91
C ALA A 116 -9.52 -1.77 -22.01
N ARG A 117 -10.14 -2.82 -22.55
CA ARG A 117 -11.58 -2.95 -22.49
C ARG A 117 -11.90 -2.78 -21.02
N SER A 118 -12.54 -1.68 -20.71
CA SER A 118 -13.15 -1.45 -19.40
C SER A 118 -14.17 -2.57 -19.18
N ARG A 119 -13.68 -3.72 -18.76
CA ARG A 119 -14.53 -4.70 -18.09
C ARG A 119 -14.92 -3.98 -16.81
N ASP A 120 -16.19 -3.67 -16.69
CA ASP A 120 -16.76 -3.29 -15.42
C ASP A 120 -16.35 -4.36 -14.39
N PHE A 121 -15.27 -4.09 -13.65
CA PHE A 121 -14.85 -4.89 -12.52
C PHE A 121 -15.79 -4.57 -11.35
N GLY A 122 -17.09 -4.85 -11.59
CA GLY A 122 -18.12 -4.75 -10.57
C GLY A 122 -17.86 -5.78 -9.48
N VAL A 123 -18.33 -5.49 -8.28
CA VAL A 123 -18.22 -6.36 -7.11
C VAL A 123 -18.74 -7.77 -7.41
N GLN A 124 -19.76 -7.89 -8.24
CA GLN A 124 -20.36 -9.17 -8.61
C GLN A 124 -19.42 -10.02 -9.49
N ALA A 125 -18.85 -9.44 -10.55
CA ALA A 125 -17.89 -10.13 -11.43
C ALA A 125 -16.63 -10.54 -10.66
N PHE A 126 -16.18 -9.69 -9.72
CA PHE A 126 -15.08 -10.02 -8.81
C PHE A 126 -15.44 -11.22 -7.92
N SER A 127 -16.63 -11.23 -7.30
CA SER A 127 -17.06 -12.30 -6.40
C SER A 127 -17.20 -13.64 -7.13
N GLU A 128 -17.77 -13.63 -8.33
CA GLU A 128 -17.92 -14.84 -9.15
C GLU A 128 -16.57 -15.43 -9.56
N ALA A 129 -15.64 -14.61 -10.04
CA ALA A 129 -14.30 -15.06 -10.37
C ALA A 129 -13.56 -15.58 -9.14
N PHE A 130 -13.66 -14.86 -8.02
CA PHE A 130 -12.96 -15.19 -6.78
C PHE A 130 -13.43 -16.52 -6.17
N LEU A 131 -14.73 -16.79 -6.20
CA LEU A 131 -15.29 -18.00 -5.62
C LEU A 131 -15.22 -19.22 -6.55
N ASN A 132 -15.27 -19.03 -7.88
CA ASN A 132 -15.28 -20.13 -8.84
C ASN A 132 -13.89 -20.49 -9.37
N GLU A 133 -13.10 -19.47 -9.76
CA GLU A 133 -11.80 -19.70 -10.41
C GLU A 133 -10.64 -19.66 -9.40
N TYR A 134 -10.76 -18.81 -8.36
CA TYR A 134 -9.70 -18.56 -7.38
C TYR A 134 -10.00 -19.11 -5.98
N TRP A 135 -10.90 -20.09 -5.86
CA TRP A 135 -11.32 -20.66 -4.58
C TRP A 135 -10.16 -21.24 -3.75
N LEU A 136 -9.14 -21.82 -4.41
CA LEU A 136 -7.95 -22.35 -3.73
C LEU A 136 -7.17 -21.24 -3.00
N TYR A 137 -7.04 -20.07 -3.61
CA TYR A 137 -6.36 -18.94 -2.97
C TYR A 137 -7.15 -18.43 -1.76
N PHE A 138 -8.47 -18.47 -1.83
CA PHE A 138 -9.34 -18.13 -0.69
C PHE A 138 -9.11 -19.08 0.49
N GLU A 139 -9.00 -20.37 0.22
CA GLU A 139 -8.71 -21.38 1.23
C GLU A 139 -7.33 -21.17 1.86
N LEU A 140 -6.30 -20.92 1.05
CA LEU A 140 -4.95 -20.64 1.53
C LEU A 140 -4.88 -19.39 2.40
N VAL A 141 -5.60 -18.32 2.03
CA VAL A 141 -5.67 -17.10 2.85
C VAL A 141 -6.37 -17.37 4.19
N SER A 142 -7.38 -18.21 4.22
CA SER A 142 -8.05 -18.59 5.46
C SER A 142 -7.11 -19.34 6.41
N VAL A 143 -6.32 -20.27 5.88
CA VAL A 143 -5.29 -21.00 6.66
C VAL A 143 -4.21 -20.02 7.14
N LEU A 144 -3.77 -19.09 6.29
CA LEU A 144 -2.81 -18.06 6.66
C LEU A 144 -3.34 -17.19 7.82
N LEU A 145 -4.61 -16.81 7.78
CA LEU A 145 -5.24 -16.02 8.84
C LEU A 145 -5.20 -16.77 10.18
N VAL A 146 -5.58 -18.06 10.20
CA VAL A 146 -5.52 -18.90 11.39
C VAL A 146 -4.08 -19.03 11.91
N ALA A 147 -3.12 -19.28 11.01
CA ALA A 147 -1.71 -19.38 11.37
C ALA A 147 -1.19 -18.06 11.98
N ALA A 148 -1.58 -16.92 11.43
CA ALA A 148 -1.21 -15.59 11.95
C ALA A 148 -1.75 -15.37 13.38
N VAL A 149 -3.02 -15.74 13.63
CA VAL A 149 -3.63 -15.63 14.97
C VAL A 149 -2.91 -16.53 15.97
N VAL A 150 -2.64 -17.80 15.60
CA VAL A 150 -1.92 -18.75 16.47
C VAL A 150 -0.50 -18.22 16.76
N ALA A 151 0.21 -17.71 15.76
CA ALA A 151 1.53 -17.13 15.94
C ALA A 151 1.51 -15.92 16.88
N ALA A 152 0.53 -15.03 16.75
CA ALA A 152 0.38 -13.88 17.64
C ALA A 152 0.16 -14.31 19.10
N ILE A 153 -0.70 -15.29 19.34
CA ILE A 153 -0.96 -15.85 20.68
C ILE A 153 0.30 -16.50 21.25
N ALA A 154 1.02 -17.27 20.43
CA ALA A 154 2.26 -17.93 20.85
C ALA A 154 3.33 -16.93 21.29
N VAL A 155 3.52 -15.83 20.56
CA VAL A 155 4.46 -14.77 20.89
C VAL A 155 4.10 -14.10 22.22
N VAL A 156 2.84 -13.76 22.44
CA VAL A 156 2.37 -13.14 23.70
C VAL A 156 2.59 -14.09 24.88
N LYS A 157 2.30 -15.37 24.73
CA LYS A 157 2.46 -16.39 25.79
C LYS A 157 3.94 -16.58 26.17
N THR A 158 4.83 -16.68 25.18
CA THR A 158 6.27 -16.86 25.45
C THR A 158 6.90 -15.61 26.08
N ALA A 159 6.45 -14.43 25.73
CA ALA A 159 6.90 -13.17 26.36
C ALA A 159 6.46 -13.08 27.84
N GLY A 160 5.28 -13.59 28.19
CA GLY A 160 4.78 -13.64 29.56
C GLY A 160 5.56 -14.61 30.46
N THR A 161 5.98 -15.75 29.94
CA THR A 161 6.70 -16.79 30.71
C THR A 161 8.16 -16.41 31.05
N ARG A 162 8.75 -15.48 30.31
CA ARG A 162 10.12 -14.98 30.59
C ARG A 162 10.18 -13.89 31.67
N ARG A 163 9.07 -13.38 32.15
CA ARG A 163 8.97 -12.34 33.17
C ARG A 163 8.57 -12.83 34.58
N GLY A 164 8.31 -14.10 34.74
CA GLY A 164 8.08 -14.78 36.01
C GLY A 164 9.22 -15.73 36.36
#